data_393eb71f7c2b30401efbab67f35a6433
#
_entry.id   393eb71f7c2b30401efbab67f35a6433
#
_cell.length_a   1.000
_cell.length_b   1.000
_cell.length_c   1.000
_cell.angle_alpha   90.00
_cell.angle_beta   90.00
_cell.angle_gamma   90.00
#
_symmetry.space_group_name_H-M   'P 1'
#
loop_
_entity.id
_entity.type
_entity.pdbx_description
1 polymer ?
#
loop_
_entity_poly.entity_id
_entity_poly.type
_entity_poly.pdbx_seq_one_letter_code
_entity_poly.pdbx_strand_id
1 'polypeptide(L)'
;YLSNNEKYDHEKMRRRAQRKIRKLGLPAKIITDIPGCKLEYDLSYRGMKIHIRSRNFEIDGSSRGDTIEIAQDYVRTQKCTQVTNNMYIDFNGSVMVCCALRSDVPGQESGIMGHISDGKLWDIYMSDAYKPWREHHKDDGPKEGFCRTCKDSVTPEYMKDF
;
A
#
# COMPACT_ATOMS: atom_id res chain seq x y z
N TYR A 1 3.82 -6.98 9.58
CA TYR A 1 4.57 -7.07 8.31
C TYR A 1 5.80 -7.94 8.48
N LEU A 2 6.06 -8.77 7.47
CA LEU A 2 7.31 -9.53 7.32
C LEU A 2 8.09 -8.83 6.21
N SER A 3 8.82 -7.77 6.55
CA SER A 3 9.67 -7.09 5.57
C SER A 3 11.00 -7.81 5.39
N ASN A 4 11.51 -7.77 4.19
CA ASN A 4 12.85 -8.21 3.86
C ASN A 4 13.48 -7.14 2.97
N ASN A 5 14.61 -6.58 3.37
CA ASN A 5 15.40 -5.66 2.55
C ASN A 5 16.22 -6.40 1.48
N GLU A 6 16.12 -7.73 1.46
CA GLU A 6 16.72 -8.61 0.45
C GLU A 6 15.68 -8.98 -0.59
N LYS A 7 16.09 -9.56 -1.70
CA LYS A 7 15.21 -10.15 -2.72
C LYS A 7 14.14 -11.03 -2.07
N TYR A 8 12.89 -10.84 -2.47
CA TYR A 8 11.75 -11.56 -1.91
C TYR A 8 11.90 -13.08 -2.07
N ASP A 9 11.92 -13.79 -0.95
CA ASP A 9 11.97 -15.25 -0.88
C ASP A 9 10.67 -15.76 -0.25
N HIS A 10 9.79 -16.31 -1.07
CA HIS A 10 8.45 -16.76 -0.67
C HIS A 10 8.49 -17.84 0.41
N GLU A 11 9.39 -18.82 0.28
CA GLU A 11 9.53 -19.89 1.26
C GLU A 11 10.12 -19.42 2.59
N LYS A 12 11.07 -18.48 2.56
CA LYS A 12 11.58 -17.81 3.77
C LYS A 12 10.45 -17.06 4.48
N MET A 13 9.59 -16.36 3.72
CA MET A 13 8.43 -15.65 4.30
C MET A 13 7.41 -16.64 4.87
N ARG A 14 7.14 -17.75 4.18
CA ARG A 14 6.27 -18.83 4.67
C ARG A 14 6.77 -19.39 6.01
N ARG A 15 8.04 -19.75 6.11
CA ARG A 15 8.65 -20.23 7.36
C ARG A 15 8.57 -19.20 8.49
N ARG A 16 8.78 -17.92 8.18
CA ARG A 16 8.65 -16.80 9.16
C ARG A 16 7.21 -16.65 9.65
N ALA A 17 6.23 -16.66 8.74
CA ALA A 17 4.81 -16.59 9.08
C ALA A 17 4.40 -17.76 9.98
N GLN A 18 4.70 -18.99 9.57
CA GLN A 18 4.38 -20.21 10.33
C GLN A 18 5.02 -20.22 11.74
N ARG A 19 6.25 -19.69 11.88
CA ARG A 19 6.89 -19.54 13.20
C ARG A 19 6.12 -18.57 14.10
N LYS A 20 5.64 -17.45 13.55
CA LYS A 20 4.82 -16.49 14.30
C LYS A 20 3.46 -17.10 14.67
N ILE A 21 2.80 -17.77 13.74
CA ILE A 21 1.53 -18.47 13.97
C ILE A 21 1.67 -19.51 15.10
N ARG A 22 2.71 -20.34 15.06
CA ARG A 22 2.98 -21.30 16.14
C ARG A 22 3.22 -20.65 17.50
N LYS A 23 3.93 -19.52 17.53
CA LYS A 23 4.15 -18.75 18.78
C LYS A 23 2.88 -18.15 19.35
N LEU A 24 1.92 -17.78 18.50
CA LEU A 24 0.63 -17.27 18.92
C LEU A 24 -0.30 -18.40 19.42
N GLY A 25 -0.05 -19.66 19.02
CA GLY A 25 -0.90 -20.79 19.38
C GLY A 25 -2.32 -20.70 18.81
N LEU A 26 -2.52 -19.93 17.73
CA LEU A 26 -3.84 -19.70 17.16
C LEU A 26 -4.00 -20.43 15.82
N PRO A 27 -5.22 -20.93 15.52
CA PRO A 27 -5.51 -21.49 14.21
C PRO A 27 -5.42 -20.38 13.16
N ALA A 28 -4.78 -20.70 12.03
CA ALA A 28 -4.59 -19.78 10.94
C ALA A 28 -5.19 -20.34 9.65
N LYS A 29 -5.87 -19.47 8.90
CA LYS A 29 -6.38 -19.73 7.55
C LYS A 29 -5.49 -19.02 6.54
N ILE A 30 -5.05 -19.74 5.51
CA ILE A 30 -4.40 -19.11 4.35
C ILE A 30 -5.49 -18.39 3.55
N ILE A 31 -5.27 -17.10 3.30
CA ILE A 31 -6.15 -16.25 2.49
C ILE A 31 -5.60 -16.12 1.08
N THR A 32 -4.29 -15.91 0.98
CA THR A 32 -3.60 -15.74 -0.29
C THR A 32 -2.25 -16.44 -0.22
N ASP A 33 -1.90 -17.18 -1.26
CA ASP A 33 -0.62 -17.85 -1.40
C ASP A 33 -0.20 -17.86 -2.88
N ILE A 34 0.47 -16.79 -3.30
CA ILE A 34 0.92 -16.60 -4.68
C ILE A 34 2.44 -16.60 -4.66
N PRO A 35 3.08 -17.68 -5.15
CA PRO A 35 4.53 -17.81 -5.16
C PRO A 35 5.23 -16.61 -5.80
N GLY A 36 6.27 -16.12 -5.17
CA GLY A 36 7.03 -14.94 -5.64
C GLY A 36 6.35 -13.59 -5.43
N CYS A 37 5.06 -13.55 -5.12
CA CYS A 37 4.28 -12.31 -5.03
C CYS A 37 3.77 -12.03 -3.62
N LYS A 38 2.89 -12.88 -3.08
CA LYS A 38 2.13 -12.56 -1.87
C LYS A 38 1.81 -13.80 -1.04
N LEU A 39 1.83 -13.63 0.29
CA LEU A 39 1.42 -14.64 1.25
C LEU A 39 0.65 -13.99 2.39
N GLU A 40 -0.57 -14.46 2.65
CA GLU A 40 -1.44 -13.88 3.67
C GLU A 40 -2.14 -14.96 4.49
N TYR A 41 -2.23 -14.73 5.80
CA TYR A 41 -2.94 -15.56 6.76
C TYR A 41 -3.86 -14.72 7.61
N ASP A 42 -5.07 -15.22 7.87
CA ASP A 42 -5.98 -14.71 8.89
C ASP A 42 -6.00 -15.62 10.11
N LEU A 43 -5.97 -15.03 11.28
CA LEU A 43 -6.16 -15.64 12.57
C LEU A 43 -7.23 -14.85 13.34
N SER A 44 -7.83 -15.50 14.34
CA SER A 44 -8.79 -14.83 15.22
C SER A 44 -8.43 -15.10 16.68
N TYR A 45 -8.52 -14.06 17.51
CA TYR A 45 -8.35 -14.16 18.95
C TYR A 45 -9.38 -13.28 19.65
N ARG A 46 -10.29 -13.87 20.43
CA ARG A 46 -11.32 -13.15 21.21
C ARG A 46 -12.07 -12.09 20.39
N GLY A 47 -12.47 -12.42 19.16
CA GLY A 47 -13.17 -11.49 18.26
C GLY A 47 -12.27 -10.53 17.49
N MET A 48 -10.99 -10.44 17.84
CA MET A 48 -10.01 -9.64 17.11
C MET A 48 -9.50 -10.42 15.90
N LYS A 49 -9.46 -9.79 14.73
CA LYS A 49 -8.81 -10.33 13.54
C LYS A 49 -7.33 -9.98 13.56
N ILE A 50 -6.49 -10.99 13.36
CA ILE A 50 -5.04 -10.82 13.21
C ILE A 50 -4.67 -11.22 11.80
N HIS A 51 -4.09 -10.30 11.05
CA HIS A 51 -3.67 -10.52 9.67
C HIS A 51 -2.14 -10.57 9.58
N ILE A 52 -1.59 -11.69 9.13
CA ILE A 52 -0.16 -11.87 8.88
C ILE A 52 0.05 -11.81 7.37
N ARG A 53 0.82 -10.84 6.91
CA ARG A 53 0.99 -10.55 5.49
C ARG A 53 2.46 -10.40 5.13
N SER A 54 2.83 -10.98 4.00
CA SER A 54 4.09 -10.75 3.29
C SER A 54 3.79 -10.50 1.82
N ARG A 55 4.48 -9.55 1.21
CA ARG A 55 4.37 -9.27 -0.22
C ARG A 55 5.71 -8.88 -0.83
N ASN A 56 5.85 -9.17 -2.09
CA ASN A 56 6.97 -8.72 -2.90
C ASN A 56 6.68 -7.29 -3.38
N PHE A 57 7.43 -6.30 -2.88
CA PHE A 57 7.23 -4.91 -3.23
C PHE A 57 7.58 -4.59 -4.69
N GLU A 58 8.39 -5.41 -5.35
CA GLU A 58 8.70 -5.24 -6.78
C GLU A 58 7.49 -5.58 -7.67
N ILE A 59 6.55 -6.39 -7.16
CA ILE A 59 5.35 -6.84 -7.89
C ILE A 59 4.09 -6.17 -7.35
N ASP A 60 3.95 -6.11 -6.02
CA ASP A 60 2.77 -5.56 -5.33
C ASP A 60 3.24 -4.56 -4.27
N GLY A 61 3.57 -3.35 -4.68
CA GLY A 61 4.07 -2.32 -3.77
C GLY A 61 4.27 -0.96 -4.43
N SER A 62 4.90 -0.08 -3.69
CA SER A 62 5.29 1.24 -4.17
C SER A 62 6.69 1.58 -3.69
N SER A 63 7.39 2.47 -4.40
CA SER A 63 8.65 3.06 -3.95
C SER A 63 8.47 3.95 -2.71
N ARG A 64 7.25 4.14 -2.25
CA ARG A 64 6.88 5.08 -1.17
C ARG A 64 7.43 6.48 -1.43
N GLY A 65 7.14 7.00 -2.65
CA GLY A 65 7.67 8.29 -3.07
C GLY A 65 9.19 8.28 -3.15
N ASP A 66 9.75 7.20 -3.72
CA ASP A 66 11.17 6.96 -3.96
C ASP A 66 12.05 6.81 -2.71
N THR A 67 11.43 6.54 -1.55
CA THR A 67 12.17 6.19 -0.32
C THR A 67 12.59 4.72 -0.25
N ILE A 68 12.03 3.87 -1.11
CA ILE A 68 12.40 2.46 -1.24
C ILE A 68 12.84 2.21 -2.68
N GLU A 69 14.05 1.72 -2.85
CA GLU A 69 14.57 1.33 -4.15
C GLU A 69 13.85 0.06 -4.63
N ILE A 70 13.09 0.21 -5.71
CA ILE A 70 12.43 -0.89 -6.45
C ILE A 70 12.61 -0.66 -7.94
N ALA A 71 12.50 -1.72 -8.75
CA ALA A 71 12.59 -1.61 -10.21
C ALA A 71 11.56 -0.60 -10.76
N GLN A 72 12.04 0.35 -11.57
CA GLN A 72 11.26 1.47 -12.09
C GLN A 72 10.96 1.36 -13.59
N ASP A 73 10.99 0.16 -14.13
CA ASP A 73 10.69 -0.17 -15.52
C ASP A 73 9.19 -0.20 -15.85
N TYR A 74 8.36 0.13 -14.88
CA TYR A 74 6.91 0.10 -14.95
C TYR A 74 6.32 1.50 -14.95
N VAL A 75 5.33 1.75 -15.80
CA VAL A 75 4.47 2.94 -15.76
C VAL A 75 3.06 2.49 -15.43
N ARG A 76 2.54 2.97 -14.30
CA ARG A 76 1.17 2.68 -13.89
C ARG A 76 0.18 3.32 -14.84
N THR A 77 -0.70 2.52 -15.41
CA THR A 77 -1.83 2.97 -16.22
C THR A 77 -3.19 2.69 -15.57
N GLN A 78 -3.21 1.89 -14.51
CA GLN A 78 -4.45 1.50 -13.84
C GLN A 78 -4.89 2.55 -12.83
N LYS A 79 -6.20 2.71 -12.68
CA LYS A 79 -6.83 3.53 -11.64
C LYS A 79 -6.30 3.19 -10.24
N CYS A 80 -6.44 4.11 -9.30
CA CYS A 80 -5.98 3.92 -7.93
C CYS A 80 -7.09 4.22 -6.92
N THR A 81 -7.62 3.19 -6.28
CA THR A 81 -8.66 3.32 -5.27
C THR A 81 -8.16 3.90 -3.94
N GLN A 82 -6.85 3.91 -3.69
CA GLN A 82 -6.29 4.50 -2.48
C GLN A 82 -6.55 6.00 -2.40
N VAL A 83 -6.43 6.70 -3.52
CA VAL A 83 -6.65 8.15 -3.60
C VAL A 83 -8.14 8.50 -3.60
N THR A 84 -8.98 7.65 -4.19
CA THR A 84 -10.41 7.95 -4.38
C THR A 84 -11.30 7.50 -3.23
N ASN A 85 -10.91 6.44 -2.51
CA ASN A 85 -11.74 5.80 -1.49
C ASN A 85 -11.21 5.97 -0.06
N ASN A 86 -10.00 6.50 0.09
CA ASN A 86 -9.35 6.60 1.40
C ASN A 86 -8.78 8.00 1.62
N MET A 87 -8.64 8.35 2.88
CA MET A 87 -7.92 9.51 3.37
C MET A 87 -6.92 9.05 4.42
N TYR A 88 -5.71 9.54 4.38
CA TYR A 88 -4.65 9.17 5.29
C TYR A 88 -4.24 10.36 6.14
N ILE A 89 -4.05 10.13 7.43
CA ILE A 89 -3.55 11.13 8.36
C ILE A 89 -2.20 10.63 8.86
N ASP A 90 -1.17 11.42 8.64
CA ASP A 90 0.17 11.10 9.12
C ASP A 90 0.32 11.44 10.61
N PHE A 91 1.41 11.00 11.22
CA PHE A 91 1.66 11.08 12.66
C PHE A 91 1.61 12.53 13.22
N ASN A 92 1.90 13.52 12.40
CA ASN A 92 1.88 14.95 12.76
C ASN A 92 0.54 15.63 12.48
N GLY A 93 -0.47 14.92 11.99
CA GLY A 93 -1.79 15.46 11.65
C GLY A 93 -1.92 15.94 10.21
N SER A 94 -0.89 15.80 9.37
CA SER A 94 -0.98 16.10 7.94
C SER A 94 -1.90 15.11 7.23
N VAL A 95 -2.79 15.61 6.40
CA VAL A 95 -3.67 14.80 5.56
C VAL A 95 -2.95 14.50 4.26
N MET A 96 -2.68 13.23 4.03
CA MET A 96 -1.92 12.75 2.88
C MET A 96 -2.84 12.18 1.80
N VAL A 97 -2.48 12.37 0.54
CA VAL A 97 -3.22 11.80 -0.60
C VAL A 97 -3.17 10.27 -0.64
N CYS A 98 -2.15 9.67 -0.04
CA CYS A 98 -1.92 8.21 -0.10
C CYS A 98 -1.12 7.74 1.11
N CYS A 99 -1.37 6.50 1.57
CA CYS A 99 -0.64 5.85 2.67
C CYS A 99 0.83 5.50 2.33
N ALA A 100 1.22 5.61 1.07
CA ALA A 100 2.60 5.37 0.66
C ALA A 100 3.51 6.59 0.82
N LEU A 101 2.95 7.77 1.06
CA LEU A 101 3.68 9.02 1.27
C LEU A 101 3.73 9.40 2.75
N ARG A 102 4.68 10.25 3.10
CA ARG A 102 4.89 10.78 4.45
C ARG A 102 5.15 12.27 4.41
N SER A 103 4.62 12.97 5.41
CA SER A 103 4.73 14.42 5.53
C SER A 103 6.14 14.90 5.93
N ASP A 104 6.95 14.02 6.51
CA ASP A 104 8.30 14.31 6.99
C ASP A 104 9.42 13.91 6.02
N VAL A 105 9.07 13.44 4.81
CA VAL A 105 10.04 13.04 3.79
C VAL A 105 10.20 14.15 2.76
N PRO A 106 11.41 14.72 2.59
CA PRO A 106 11.68 15.74 1.58
C PRO A 106 11.29 15.27 0.17
N GLY A 107 10.66 16.15 -0.60
CA GLY A 107 10.16 15.89 -1.95
C GLY A 107 8.75 15.30 -2.00
N GLN A 108 8.13 15.00 -0.86
CA GLN A 108 6.75 14.47 -0.80
C GLN A 108 5.69 15.51 -0.40
N GLU A 109 6.06 16.79 -0.34
CA GLU A 109 5.21 17.89 0.09
C GLU A 109 3.95 18.05 -0.77
N SER A 110 4.06 17.77 -2.08
CA SER A 110 2.91 17.79 -2.99
C SER A 110 1.84 16.72 -2.70
N GLY A 111 2.16 15.74 -1.86
CA GLY A 111 1.21 14.76 -1.36
C GLY A 111 0.44 15.19 -0.13
N ILE A 112 0.74 16.38 0.45
CA ILE A 112 0.05 16.93 1.62
C ILE A 112 -1.16 17.74 1.12
N MET A 113 -2.34 17.36 1.57
CA MET A 113 -3.62 17.95 1.15
C MET A 113 -4.17 18.97 2.16
N GLY A 114 -3.61 19.03 3.35
CA GLY A 114 -4.01 19.89 4.46
C GLY A 114 -3.60 19.30 5.80
N HIS A 115 -4.13 19.85 6.88
CA HIS A 115 -3.86 19.39 8.23
C HIS A 115 -5.17 19.24 9.02
N ILE A 116 -5.23 18.32 9.98
CA ILE A 116 -6.45 18.07 10.79
C ILE A 116 -6.91 19.31 11.59
N SER A 117 -6.03 20.28 11.81
CA SER A 117 -6.37 21.58 12.46
C SER A 117 -7.05 22.56 11.51
N ASP A 118 -7.03 22.35 10.20
CA ASP A 118 -7.51 23.32 9.21
C ASP A 118 -9.03 23.30 9.06
N GLY A 119 -9.70 22.33 9.69
CA GLY A 119 -11.15 22.21 9.66
C GLY A 119 -11.63 20.77 9.64
N LYS A 120 -12.77 20.54 9.00
CA LYS A 120 -13.34 19.19 8.90
C LYS A 120 -12.59 18.38 7.84
N LEU A 121 -12.31 17.12 8.13
CA LEU A 121 -11.64 16.22 7.19
C LEU A 121 -12.35 16.13 5.84
N TRP A 122 -13.69 16.24 5.84
CA TRP A 122 -14.47 16.23 4.61
C TRP A 122 -14.20 17.47 3.74
N ASP A 123 -13.99 18.62 4.34
CA ASP A 123 -13.68 19.85 3.59
C ASP A 123 -12.29 19.76 2.96
N ILE A 124 -11.32 19.14 3.65
CA ILE A 124 -9.98 18.86 3.09
C ILE A 124 -10.10 17.87 1.92
N TYR A 125 -10.86 16.78 2.07
CA TYR A 125 -11.06 15.81 1.01
C TYR A 125 -11.74 16.40 -0.21
N MET A 126 -12.67 17.35 -0.04
CA MET A 126 -13.38 18.03 -1.12
C MET A 126 -12.65 19.26 -1.66
N SER A 127 -11.51 19.64 -1.09
CA SER A 127 -10.74 20.83 -1.47
C SER A 127 -10.21 20.78 -2.91
N ASP A 128 -9.88 21.96 -3.42
CA ASP A 128 -9.23 22.11 -4.73
C ASP A 128 -7.83 21.47 -4.77
N ALA A 129 -7.15 21.35 -3.64
CA ALA A 129 -5.87 20.65 -3.56
C ALA A 129 -6.03 19.13 -3.78
N TYR A 130 -7.11 18.55 -3.25
CA TYR A 130 -7.34 17.10 -3.36
C TYR A 130 -8.06 16.71 -4.67
N LYS A 131 -8.85 17.60 -5.25
CA LYS A 131 -9.67 17.34 -6.43
C LYS A 131 -8.88 16.80 -7.62
N PRO A 132 -7.74 17.39 -8.06
CA PRO A 132 -6.96 16.90 -9.19
C PRO A 132 -6.46 15.45 -8.97
N TRP A 133 -6.08 15.12 -7.74
CA TRP A 133 -5.66 13.78 -7.40
C TRP A 133 -6.77 12.74 -7.58
N ARG A 134 -8.00 13.05 -7.11
CA ARG A 134 -9.15 12.16 -7.30
C ARG A 134 -9.48 11.99 -8.78
N GLU A 135 -9.55 13.10 -9.52
CA GLU A 135 -9.91 13.09 -10.94
C GLU A 135 -8.90 12.31 -11.78
N HIS A 136 -7.60 12.49 -11.51
CA HIS A 136 -6.55 11.79 -12.24
C HIS A 136 -6.48 10.28 -11.92
N HIS A 137 -6.94 9.85 -10.74
CA HIS A 137 -6.80 8.47 -10.28
C HIS A 137 -8.07 7.63 -10.34
N LYS A 138 -9.23 8.22 -10.65
CA LYS A 138 -10.49 7.49 -10.80
C LYS A 138 -10.55 6.63 -12.07
N ASP A 139 -9.85 7.01 -13.10
CA ASP A 139 -9.85 6.38 -14.41
C ASP A 139 -8.48 5.76 -14.74
N ASP A 140 -8.46 4.85 -15.70
CA ASP A 140 -7.23 4.31 -16.28
C ASP A 140 -6.52 5.38 -17.12
N GLY A 141 -5.21 5.28 -17.20
CA GLY A 141 -4.35 6.21 -17.92
C GLY A 141 -3.00 6.38 -17.21
N PRO A 142 -1.96 6.83 -17.93
CA PRO A 142 -0.61 6.99 -17.38
C PRO A 142 -0.63 7.85 -16.11
N LYS A 143 0.05 7.40 -15.07
CA LYS A 143 0.23 8.12 -13.82
C LYS A 143 1.60 8.79 -13.78
N GLU A 144 1.69 9.90 -13.05
CA GLU A 144 2.89 10.73 -12.97
C GLU A 144 3.41 10.81 -11.52
N GLY A 145 4.56 11.45 -11.32
CA GLY A 145 5.17 11.66 -10.01
C GLY A 145 5.29 10.36 -9.21
N PHE A 146 4.95 10.41 -7.95
CA PHE A 146 5.02 9.26 -7.02
C PHE A 146 4.20 8.04 -7.48
N CYS A 147 3.18 8.26 -8.30
CA CYS A 147 2.29 7.21 -8.74
C CYS A 147 2.77 6.50 -10.00
N ARG A 148 3.75 7.06 -10.71
CA ARG A 148 4.23 6.55 -12.00
C ARG A 148 4.68 5.09 -11.91
N THR A 149 5.47 4.75 -10.91
CA THR A 149 6.04 3.40 -10.72
C THR A 149 5.32 2.59 -9.66
N CYS A 150 4.23 3.12 -9.11
CA CYS A 150 3.48 2.47 -8.03
C CYS A 150 2.74 1.23 -8.55
N LYS A 151 3.07 0.08 -7.98
CA LYS A 151 2.43 -1.22 -8.26
C LYS A 151 1.42 -1.62 -7.16
N ASP A 152 1.14 -0.74 -6.19
CA ASP A 152 0.19 -1.04 -5.12
C ASP A 152 -1.22 -1.25 -5.68
N SER A 153 -1.82 -2.38 -5.32
CA SER A 153 -3.16 -2.78 -5.81
C SER A 153 -3.27 -2.90 -7.34
N VAL A 154 -2.16 -3.05 -8.04
CA VAL A 154 -2.15 -3.42 -9.46
C VAL A 154 -2.27 -4.94 -9.54
N THR A 155 -3.24 -5.43 -10.34
CA THR A 155 -3.31 -6.86 -10.64
C THR A 155 -2.24 -7.20 -11.67
N PRO A 156 -1.25 -8.01 -11.33
CA PRO A 156 -0.26 -8.46 -12.31
C PRO A 156 -0.92 -9.18 -13.49
N GLU A 157 -0.34 -9.05 -14.68
CA GLU A 157 -0.91 -9.62 -15.92
C GLU A 157 -1.15 -11.13 -15.81
N TYR A 158 -0.20 -11.85 -15.20
CA TYR A 158 -0.31 -13.30 -14.98
C TYR A 158 -1.38 -13.72 -13.96
N MET A 159 -2.03 -12.76 -13.26
CA MET A 159 -3.11 -13.01 -12.31
C MET A 159 -4.49 -12.65 -12.88
N LYS A 160 -4.57 -12.16 -14.13
CA LYS A 160 -5.85 -11.80 -14.74
C LYS A 160 -6.66 -13.04 -15.15
N ASP A 161 -6.00 -14.18 -15.25
CA ASP A 161 -6.60 -15.45 -15.71
C ASP A 161 -6.99 -16.38 -14.54
N PHE A 162 -6.92 -15.91 -13.30
CA PHE A 162 -7.35 -16.56 -12.07
C PHE A 162 -8.47 -15.78 -11.38
#